data_e56d682f202c600c3a2f8b90598c4c24
#
_entry.id   e56d682f202c600c3a2f8b90598c4c24
#
_cell.length_a   1.000
_cell.length_b   1.000
_cell.length_c   1.000
_cell.angle_alpha   90.00
_cell.angle_beta   90.00
_cell.angle_gamma   90.00
#
_symmetry.space_group_name_H-M   'P 1'
#
loop_
_entity.id
_entity.type
_entity.pdbx_description
1 polymer ?
#
loop_
_entity_poly.entity_id
_entity_poly.type
_entity_poly.pdbx_seq_one_letter_code
_entity_poly.pdbx_strand_id
1 'polypeptide(L)'
;MLLSGAVAEFTCQECGRDFAIPEATLAKYPNWAPKRCLRCKNQAGTEPAGRARRTAPGKPSGSAAARGGSARARSTSTPRDENLTTAEVLQKYTGGPTEGVFTDGAAEPNPGPGGWGAVYVVRNEVVAERWGHEPHTTNNRKELTALIAGCELVPVGTPAVVFSDSELCVKTINEWAKGWKARGWKRKSGAIKNLDLVQRLYAIFEERPELELRWIAAHSGNRWNEYADALATAYRRTQR
;
A
#
# COMPACT_ATOMS: atom_id res chain seq x y z
N MET A 1 28.67 6.47 13.33
CA MET A 1 28.31 5.66 14.48
C MET A 1 26.88 5.21 14.27
N LEU A 2 26.69 3.99 13.82
CA LEU A 2 25.39 3.36 13.65
C LEU A 2 24.94 2.91 15.05
N LEU A 3 23.90 3.52 15.59
CA LEU A 3 23.23 3.03 16.79
C LEU A 3 22.46 1.76 16.38
N SER A 4 23.06 0.60 16.65
CA SER A 4 22.37 -0.69 16.62
C SER A 4 21.30 -0.63 17.72
N GLY A 5 20.05 -0.40 17.32
CA GLY A 5 18.92 -0.46 18.26
C GLY A 5 18.76 -1.90 18.72
N ALA A 6 18.79 -2.12 20.04
CA ALA A 6 18.52 -3.42 20.64
C ALA A 6 17.13 -3.93 20.21
N VAL A 7 17.04 -5.22 19.86
CA VAL A 7 15.80 -5.89 19.46
C VAL A 7 15.54 -7.05 20.41
N ALA A 8 14.28 -7.27 20.77
CA ALA A 8 13.84 -8.44 21.51
C ALA A 8 13.26 -9.48 20.55
N GLU A 9 13.66 -10.74 20.72
CA GLU A 9 13.22 -11.85 19.91
C GLU A 9 12.01 -12.56 20.53
N PHE A 10 11.08 -12.98 19.67
CA PHE A 10 9.85 -13.67 20.06
C PHE A 10 9.58 -14.82 19.08
N THR A 11 9.02 -15.91 19.58
CA THR A 11 8.58 -17.03 18.75
C THR A 11 7.07 -16.96 18.53
N CYS A 12 6.62 -17.02 17.30
CA CYS A 12 5.21 -17.00 16.94
C CYS A 12 4.49 -18.26 17.43
N GLN A 13 3.47 -18.13 18.24
CA GLN A 13 2.71 -19.26 18.78
C GLN A 13 1.90 -20.04 17.74
N GLU A 14 1.65 -19.46 16.55
CA GLU A 14 0.89 -20.14 15.49
C GLU A 14 1.75 -20.84 14.45
N CYS A 15 2.89 -20.28 14.04
CA CYS A 15 3.72 -20.85 12.98
C CYS A 15 5.13 -21.26 13.42
N GLY A 16 5.49 -21.05 14.70
CA GLY A 16 6.78 -21.42 15.26
C GLY A 16 7.97 -20.60 14.73
N ARG A 17 7.76 -19.54 13.95
CA ARG A 17 8.86 -18.69 13.43
C ARG A 17 9.25 -17.64 14.45
N ASP A 18 10.55 -17.41 14.53
CA ASP A 18 11.06 -16.30 15.33
C ASP A 18 10.87 -14.98 14.59
N PHE A 19 10.64 -13.91 15.35
CA PHE A 19 10.53 -12.55 14.87
C PHE A 19 11.03 -11.58 15.94
N ALA A 20 11.64 -10.48 15.51
CA ALA A 20 12.23 -9.49 16.39
C ALA A 20 11.37 -8.22 16.46
N ILE A 21 11.35 -7.59 17.63
CA ILE A 21 10.71 -6.29 17.86
C ILE A 21 11.72 -5.36 18.51
N PRO A 22 11.88 -4.11 18.01
CA PRO A 22 12.75 -3.14 18.63
C PRO A 22 12.35 -2.87 20.10
N GLU A 23 13.33 -2.86 21.01
CA GLU A 23 13.10 -2.58 22.43
C GLU A 23 12.43 -1.21 22.65
N ALA A 24 12.75 -0.23 21.79
CA ALA A 24 12.09 1.07 21.80
C ALA A 24 10.57 0.98 21.54
N THR A 25 10.12 -0.03 20.78
CA THR A 25 8.70 -0.30 20.58
C THR A 25 8.08 -0.97 21.80
N LEU A 26 8.79 -1.92 22.41
CA LEU A 26 8.33 -2.59 23.63
C LEU A 26 8.26 -1.63 24.82
N ALA A 27 9.21 -0.70 24.93
CA ALA A 27 9.22 0.32 25.98
C ALA A 27 7.99 1.24 25.95
N LYS A 28 7.43 1.47 24.76
CA LYS A 28 6.17 2.25 24.59
C LYS A 28 4.92 1.47 25.05
N TYR A 29 5.03 0.13 25.15
CA TYR A 29 3.90 -0.75 25.46
C TYR A 29 4.29 -1.77 26.54
N PRO A 30 4.55 -1.35 27.81
CA PRO A 30 5.16 -2.19 28.85
C PRO A 30 4.35 -3.44 29.23
N ASN A 31 3.05 -3.47 28.90
CA ASN A 31 2.17 -4.61 29.19
C ASN A 31 1.86 -5.46 27.94
N TRP A 32 2.57 -5.24 26.82
CA TRP A 32 2.33 -5.97 25.59
C TRP A 32 3.39 -7.04 25.37
N ALA A 33 2.94 -8.30 25.25
CA ALA A 33 3.75 -9.42 24.80
C ALA A 33 3.24 -9.92 23.45
N PRO A 34 4.02 -9.80 22.36
CA PRO A 34 3.60 -10.27 21.05
C PRO A 34 3.56 -11.82 21.04
N LYS A 35 2.38 -12.37 20.79
CA LYS A 35 2.16 -13.84 20.72
C LYS A 35 2.21 -14.39 19.32
N ARG A 36 2.07 -13.55 18.31
CA ARG A 36 1.96 -13.93 16.90
C ARG A 36 2.80 -13.04 16.03
N CYS A 37 3.48 -13.60 15.02
CA CYS A 37 4.08 -12.80 13.97
C CYS A 37 2.99 -12.15 13.12
N LEU A 38 3.30 -11.04 12.47
CA LEU A 38 2.35 -10.30 11.63
C LEU A 38 1.71 -11.17 10.54
N ARG A 39 2.45 -12.12 9.98
CA ARG A 39 1.93 -13.04 8.97
C ARG A 39 0.77 -13.89 9.47
N CYS A 40 0.89 -14.49 10.65
CA CYS A 40 -0.19 -15.31 11.23
C CYS A 40 -1.34 -14.45 11.74
N LYS A 41 -1.06 -13.26 12.27
CA LYS A 41 -2.09 -12.31 12.71
C LYS A 41 -2.98 -11.89 11.55
N ASN A 42 -2.41 -11.71 10.35
CA ASN A 42 -3.14 -11.28 9.14
C ASN A 42 -3.88 -12.44 8.43
N GLN A 43 -3.49 -13.72 8.65
CA GLN A 43 -4.19 -14.88 8.11
C GLN A 43 -5.46 -15.27 8.87
N ALA A 44 -5.58 -14.87 10.13
CA ALA A 44 -6.76 -15.16 10.95
C ALA A 44 -8.05 -14.43 10.51
N GLY A 45 -7.97 -13.52 9.51
CA GLY A 45 -9.12 -12.82 8.92
C GLY A 45 -9.70 -13.43 7.65
N THR A 46 -9.14 -14.54 7.14
CA THR A 46 -9.61 -15.20 5.90
C THR A 46 -9.96 -16.66 6.16
N GLU A 47 -11.09 -16.91 6.78
CA GLU A 47 -11.72 -18.23 6.67
C GLU A 47 -12.40 -18.35 5.29
N PRO A 48 -12.11 -19.41 4.50
CA PRO A 48 -12.81 -19.65 3.25
C PRO A 48 -14.18 -20.22 3.56
N ALA A 49 -15.23 -19.46 3.29
CA ALA A 49 -16.61 -19.95 3.28
C ALA A 49 -16.73 -21.14 2.30
N GLY A 50 -17.26 -22.24 2.78
CA GLY A 50 -17.36 -23.53 2.13
C GLY A 50 -17.97 -23.48 0.72
N ARG A 51 -17.31 -24.15 -0.18
CA ARG A 51 -17.69 -24.37 -1.58
C ARG A 51 -18.78 -25.42 -1.68
N ALA A 52 -20.03 -25.01 -1.70
CA ALA A 52 -21.13 -25.88 -2.12
C ALA A 52 -21.18 -25.93 -3.65
N ARG A 53 -20.87 -27.10 -4.18
CA ARG A 53 -21.05 -27.49 -5.60
C ARG A 53 -22.56 -27.51 -5.93
N ARG A 54 -23.00 -26.64 -6.86
CA ARG A 54 -24.32 -26.85 -7.52
C ARG A 54 -24.11 -26.92 -9.03
N THR A 55 -24.60 -28.02 -9.55
CA THR A 55 -24.68 -28.46 -10.95
C THR A 55 -25.57 -27.53 -11.76
N ALA A 56 -25.16 -27.29 -13.00
CA ALA A 56 -25.95 -26.61 -14.02
C ALA A 56 -27.02 -27.51 -14.66
N PRO A 57 -28.09 -26.94 -15.17
CA PRO A 57 -28.59 -27.38 -16.47
C PRO A 57 -28.94 -26.25 -17.44
N GLY A 58 -28.62 -26.56 -18.71
CA GLY A 58 -29.44 -26.33 -19.91
C GLY A 58 -29.80 -24.89 -20.33
N LYS A 59 -29.25 -24.51 -21.47
CA LYS A 59 -29.80 -23.46 -22.34
C LYS A 59 -31.13 -23.88 -22.97
N PRO A 60 -31.99 -22.91 -23.33
CA PRO A 60 -32.45 -22.84 -24.71
C PRO A 60 -32.25 -21.46 -25.37
N SER A 61 -32.08 -21.54 -26.68
CA SER A 61 -32.00 -20.47 -27.64
C SER A 61 -33.35 -19.78 -27.87
N GLY A 62 -33.34 -18.46 -28.15
CA GLY A 62 -34.52 -17.74 -28.61
C GLY A 62 -34.17 -16.30 -28.95
N SER A 63 -34.15 -16.03 -30.26
CA SER A 63 -33.97 -14.72 -30.90
C SER A 63 -35.18 -13.82 -30.71
N ALA A 64 -34.97 -12.53 -30.45
CA ALA A 64 -35.80 -11.44 -30.97
C ALA A 64 -35.14 -10.09 -30.75
N ALA A 65 -34.97 -9.35 -31.83
CA ALA A 65 -34.47 -7.98 -31.86
C ALA A 65 -35.53 -7.00 -31.35
N ALA A 66 -35.13 -6.09 -30.49
CA ALA A 66 -35.87 -4.83 -30.27
C ALA A 66 -34.88 -3.67 -30.12
N ARG A 67 -34.95 -2.71 -31.01
CA ARG A 67 -34.26 -1.43 -30.98
C ARG A 67 -34.87 -0.60 -29.83
N GLY A 68 -34.05 -0.13 -28.91
CA GLY A 68 -34.48 0.77 -27.83
C GLY A 68 -33.34 1.67 -27.42
N GLY A 69 -33.56 2.98 -27.46
CA GLY A 69 -32.65 4.09 -27.38
C GLY A 69 -31.62 4.02 -26.22
N SER A 70 -30.40 4.36 -26.60
CA SER A 70 -29.29 4.60 -25.69
C SER A 70 -29.57 5.85 -24.84
N ALA A 71 -30.12 5.67 -23.68
CA ALA A 71 -30.03 6.66 -22.60
C ALA A 71 -28.57 6.63 -22.12
N ARG A 72 -27.81 7.63 -22.54
CA ARG A 72 -26.48 7.94 -22.01
C ARG A 72 -26.60 8.10 -20.51
N ALA A 73 -26.22 7.06 -19.74
CA ALA A 73 -26.07 7.18 -18.31
C ALA A 73 -25.06 8.30 -18.06
N ARG A 74 -25.54 9.38 -17.43
CA ARG A 74 -24.66 10.41 -16.88
C ARG A 74 -23.71 9.70 -15.93
N SER A 75 -22.42 9.66 -16.30
CA SER A 75 -21.34 9.40 -15.39
C SER A 75 -21.55 10.30 -14.17
N THR A 76 -21.93 9.72 -13.05
CA THR A 76 -21.82 10.41 -11.77
C THR A 76 -20.34 10.64 -11.58
N SER A 77 -19.89 11.89 -11.79
CA SER A 77 -18.55 12.31 -11.41
C SER A 77 -18.36 11.89 -9.95
N THR A 78 -17.41 11.01 -9.71
CA THR A 78 -16.84 10.81 -8.38
C THR A 78 -16.61 12.19 -7.75
N PRO A 79 -16.96 12.39 -6.47
CA PRO A 79 -16.67 13.66 -5.81
C PRO A 79 -15.18 13.99 -6.08
N ARG A 80 -14.92 15.23 -6.50
CA ARG A 80 -13.54 15.74 -6.60
C ARG A 80 -12.88 15.45 -5.28
N ASP A 81 -11.68 14.86 -5.34
CA ASP A 81 -10.84 14.61 -4.19
C ASP A 81 -10.89 15.83 -3.27
N GLU A 82 -11.54 15.67 -2.13
CA GLU A 82 -11.52 16.68 -1.10
C GLU A 82 -10.07 16.72 -0.64
N ASN A 83 -9.35 17.79 -0.93
CA ASN A 83 -7.96 17.96 -0.50
C ASN A 83 -7.90 18.14 1.03
N LEU A 84 -8.24 17.07 1.76
CA LEU A 84 -8.34 17.03 3.21
C LEU A 84 -6.94 17.14 3.84
N THR A 85 -6.89 17.76 5.01
CA THR A 85 -5.73 17.65 5.89
C THR A 85 -5.72 16.29 6.60
N THR A 86 -4.57 15.88 7.10
CA THR A 86 -4.46 14.64 7.90
C THR A 86 -5.36 14.66 9.13
N ALA A 87 -5.55 15.84 9.76
CA ALA A 87 -6.44 16.01 10.90
C ALA A 87 -7.92 15.77 10.52
N GLU A 88 -8.37 16.29 9.38
CA GLU A 88 -9.74 16.06 8.86
C GLU A 88 -9.95 14.59 8.48
N VAL A 89 -8.94 13.94 7.90
CA VAL A 89 -8.97 12.49 7.61
C VAL A 89 -9.18 11.68 8.89
N LEU A 90 -8.46 12.00 9.96
CA LEU A 90 -8.58 11.30 11.25
C LEU A 90 -9.97 11.48 11.89
N GLN A 91 -10.65 12.59 11.63
CA GLN A 91 -12.02 12.83 12.08
C GLN A 91 -13.06 12.09 11.21
N LYS A 92 -12.83 12.05 9.89
CA LYS A 92 -13.80 11.55 8.91
C LYS A 92 -13.79 10.03 8.76
N TYR A 93 -12.59 9.40 8.79
CA TYR A 93 -12.42 7.99 8.46
C TYR A 93 -11.97 7.17 9.68
N THR A 94 -12.58 6.00 9.87
CA THR A 94 -12.29 5.10 10.99
C THR A 94 -12.01 3.66 10.55
N GLY A 95 -12.29 3.31 9.29
CA GLY A 95 -12.18 1.96 8.75
C GLY A 95 -10.80 1.60 8.23
N GLY A 96 -10.62 0.33 7.91
CA GLY A 96 -9.42 -0.21 7.28
C GLY A 96 -8.44 -0.88 8.25
N PRO A 97 -7.27 -1.31 7.74
CA PRO A 97 -6.23 -1.91 8.57
C PRO A 97 -5.73 -0.92 9.62
N THR A 98 -5.48 -1.43 10.83
CA THR A 98 -5.05 -0.63 11.99
C THR A 98 -3.54 -0.61 12.20
N GLU A 99 -2.80 -1.36 11.39
CA GLU A 99 -1.35 -1.49 11.45
C GLU A 99 -0.77 -1.64 10.04
N GLY A 100 0.42 -1.13 9.80
CA GLY A 100 1.17 -1.23 8.55
C GLY A 100 1.71 0.11 8.08
N VAL A 101 2.27 0.09 6.90
CA VAL A 101 2.70 1.30 6.19
C VAL A 101 1.70 1.59 5.10
N PHE A 102 1.27 2.83 4.97
CA PHE A 102 0.35 3.27 3.93
C PHE A 102 1.05 4.33 3.10
N THR A 103 0.94 4.21 1.77
CA THR A 103 1.68 5.06 0.84
C THR A 103 0.79 5.52 -0.29
N ASP A 104 0.98 6.75 -0.71
CA ASP A 104 0.30 7.33 -1.86
C ASP A 104 1.18 8.34 -2.60
N GLY A 105 0.91 8.51 -3.89
CA GLY A 105 1.63 9.43 -4.76
C GLY A 105 0.73 10.08 -5.82
N ALA A 106 0.73 11.41 -5.86
CA ALA A 106 -0.10 12.19 -6.75
C ALA A 106 0.69 13.18 -7.60
N ALA A 107 0.25 13.42 -8.83
CA ALA A 107 0.70 14.55 -9.66
C ALA A 107 -0.48 15.12 -10.43
N GLU A 108 -0.67 16.44 -10.39
CA GLU A 108 -1.76 17.10 -11.12
C GLU A 108 -1.30 18.48 -11.61
N PRO A 109 -1.35 18.72 -12.97
CA PRO A 109 -1.61 17.72 -14.02
C PRO A 109 -0.58 16.57 -14.02
N ASN A 110 -0.85 15.48 -14.70
CA ASN A 110 0.07 14.34 -14.82
C ASN A 110 0.55 14.17 -16.27
N PRO A 111 1.83 14.54 -16.62
CA PRO A 111 2.89 15.01 -15.74
C PRO A 111 2.71 16.46 -15.29
N GLY A 112 3.27 16.78 -14.10
CA GLY A 112 3.22 18.12 -13.51
C GLY A 112 3.71 18.16 -12.07
N PRO A 113 3.32 19.19 -11.29
CA PRO A 113 3.60 19.22 -9.87
C PRO A 113 3.01 18.01 -9.17
N GLY A 114 3.75 17.41 -8.26
CA GLY A 114 3.27 16.20 -7.57
C GLY A 114 3.93 16.00 -6.22
N GLY A 115 3.24 15.30 -5.34
CA GLY A 115 3.71 14.94 -4.02
C GLY A 115 3.57 13.44 -3.74
N TRP A 116 4.10 13.04 -2.62
CA TRP A 116 4.04 11.69 -2.10
C TRP A 116 3.91 11.73 -0.59
N GLY A 117 3.27 10.71 -0.03
CA GLY A 117 3.10 10.54 1.40
C GLY A 117 3.30 9.09 1.81
N ALA A 118 3.86 8.88 2.98
CA ALA A 118 4.02 7.58 3.62
C ALA A 118 3.80 7.71 5.12
N VAL A 119 3.04 6.82 5.72
CA VAL A 119 2.77 6.77 7.15
C VAL A 119 2.92 5.34 7.67
N TYR A 120 3.69 5.18 8.74
CA TYR A 120 3.80 3.92 9.47
C TYR A 120 2.93 3.97 10.72
N VAL A 121 2.03 3.02 10.83
CA VAL A 121 0.97 2.95 11.84
C VAL A 121 1.07 1.66 12.62
N VAL A 122 0.95 1.76 13.92
CA VAL A 122 0.82 0.62 14.84
C VAL A 122 -0.36 0.89 15.77
N ARG A 123 -1.32 -0.03 15.81
CA ARG A 123 -2.53 0.07 16.66
C ARG A 123 -3.33 1.37 16.48
N ASN A 124 -3.54 1.78 15.23
CA ASN A 124 -4.20 3.04 14.89
C ASN A 124 -3.48 4.32 15.36
N GLU A 125 -2.21 4.24 15.70
CA GLU A 125 -1.38 5.39 16.06
C GLU A 125 -0.28 5.59 15.03
N VAL A 126 -0.05 6.83 14.63
CA VAL A 126 1.07 7.21 13.74
C VAL A 126 2.37 7.08 14.52
N VAL A 127 3.24 6.17 14.06
CA VAL A 127 4.59 5.98 14.62
C VAL A 127 5.59 6.86 13.92
N ALA A 128 5.50 6.95 12.60
CA ALA A 128 6.36 7.78 11.76
C ALA A 128 5.65 8.14 10.46
N GLU A 129 5.97 9.29 9.91
CA GLU A 129 5.49 9.72 8.61
C GLU A 129 6.55 10.49 7.84
N ARG A 130 6.46 10.44 6.52
CA ARG A 130 7.24 11.26 5.59
C ARG A 130 6.39 11.68 4.42
N TRP A 131 6.67 12.86 3.90
CA TRP A 131 6.05 13.37 2.69
C TRP A 131 6.99 14.34 1.98
N GLY A 132 6.70 14.58 0.72
CA GLY A 132 7.48 15.52 -0.06
C GLY A 132 6.83 15.83 -1.41
N HIS A 133 7.38 16.78 -2.15
CA HIS A 133 6.86 17.19 -3.45
C HIS A 133 7.96 17.54 -4.43
N GLU A 134 7.61 17.54 -5.71
CA GLU A 134 8.45 17.97 -6.83
C GLU A 134 7.63 18.84 -7.80
N PRO A 135 8.23 19.86 -8.41
CA PRO A 135 7.52 20.76 -9.32
C PRO A 135 7.16 20.10 -10.66
N HIS A 136 7.85 19.02 -11.04
CA HIS A 136 7.57 18.28 -12.27
C HIS A 136 7.85 16.79 -12.11
N THR A 137 6.79 15.99 -12.15
CA THR A 137 6.85 14.54 -11.93
C THR A 137 5.65 13.81 -12.58
N THR A 138 5.45 12.55 -12.25
CA THR A 138 4.28 11.74 -12.64
C THR A 138 3.73 10.99 -11.44
N ASN A 139 2.42 10.64 -11.46
CA ASN A 139 1.79 9.81 -10.44
C ASN A 139 2.63 8.56 -10.14
N ASN A 140 2.92 7.77 -11.16
CA ASN A 140 3.68 6.52 -10.97
C ASN A 140 5.05 6.73 -10.32
N ARG A 141 5.75 7.84 -10.63
CA ARG A 141 7.04 8.15 -10.01
C ARG A 141 6.86 8.49 -8.52
N LYS A 142 5.78 9.19 -8.17
CA LYS A 142 5.46 9.53 -6.77
C LYS A 142 5.00 8.34 -5.96
N GLU A 143 4.21 7.44 -6.54
CA GLU A 143 3.84 6.16 -5.94
C GLU A 143 5.08 5.32 -5.56
N LEU A 144 6.00 5.14 -6.51
CA LEU A 144 7.26 4.43 -6.23
C LEU A 144 8.11 5.13 -5.17
N THR A 145 8.13 6.47 -5.16
CA THR A 145 8.86 7.26 -4.15
C THR A 145 8.23 7.08 -2.78
N ALA A 146 6.90 7.11 -2.69
CA ALA A 146 6.16 6.88 -1.45
C ALA A 146 6.42 5.49 -0.87
N LEU A 147 6.41 4.45 -1.72
CA LEU A 147 6.70 3.07 -1.33
C LEU A 147 8.12 2.93 -0.75
N ILE A 148 9.12 3.51 -1.41
CA ILE A 148 10.50 3.50 -0.92
C ILE A 148 10.59 4.19 0.44
N ALA A 149 10.04 5.41 0.56
CA ALA A 149 10.04 6.16 1.80
C ALA A 149 9.29 5.42 2.91
N GLY A 150 8.16 4.78 2.58
CA GLY A 150 7.38 3.98 3.52
C GLY A 150 8.15 2.77 4.06
N CYS A 151 8.85 2.03 3.19
CA CYS A 151 9.71 0.94 3.64
C CYS A 151 10.81 1.41 4.60
N GLU A 152 11.36 2.61 4.37
CA GLU A 152 12.41 3.20 5.22
C GLU A 152 11.90 3.68 6.59
N LEU A 153 10.58 3.88 6.77
CA LEU A 153 9.98 4.22 8.06
C LEU A 153 9.97 3.03 9.04
N VAL A 154 9.95 1.80 8.51
CA VAL A 154 9.92 0.60 9.32
C VAL A 154 11.32 0.26 9.80
N PRO A 155 11.56 0.08 11.10
CA PRO A 155 12.85 -0.37 11.59
C PRO A 155 13.25 -1.71 10.97
N VAL A 156 14.54 -1.89 10.67
CA VAL A 156 15.07 -3.14 10.08
C VAL A 156 14.75 -4.32 11.00
N GLY A 157 14.32 -5.44 10.39
CA GLY A 157 13.92 -6.64 11.12
C GLY A 157 12.51 -6.59 11.71
N THR A 158 11.76 -5.48 11.53
CA THR A 158 10.38 -5.40 11.99
C THR A 158 9.43 -5.86 10.87
N PRO A 159 8.65 -6.94 11.09
CA PRO A 159 7.65 -7.35 10.12
C PRO A 159 6.57 -6.29 9.93
N ALA A 160 6.30 -5.93 8.68
CA ALA A 160 5.24 -4.97 8.36
C ALA A 160 4.60 -5.26 7.00
N VAL A 161 3.31 -4.93 6.88
CA VAL A 161 2.63 -4.87 5.59
C VAL A 161 2.73 -3.45 5.07
N VAL A 162 3.20 -3.30 3.83
CA VAL A 162 3.24 -2.03 3.11
C VAL A 162 2.07 -2.01 2.14
N PHE A 163 1.18 -1.04 2.28
CA PHE A 163 -0.01 -0.85 1.46
C PHE A 163 0.20 0.27 0.45
N SER A 164 -0.25 0.03 -0.77
CA SER A 164 -0.36 1.04 -1.82
C SER A 164 -1.61 0.76 -2.65
N ASP A 165 -2.30 1.79 -3.09
CA ASP A 165 -3.43 1.68 -4.01
C ASP A 165 -3.01 1.68 -5.48
N SER A 166 -1.72 1.89 -5.76
CA SER A 166 -1.14 1.72 -7.08
C SER A 166 -0.99 0.25 -7.47
N GLU A 167 -2.04 -0.34 -8.06
CA GLU A 167 -2.01 -1.72 -8.54
C GLU A 167 -0.81 -1.98 -9.47
N LEU A 168 -0.44 -0.97 -10.29
CA LEU A 168 0.71 -1.05 -11.19
C LEU A 168 2.03 -1.21 -10.41
N CYS A 169 2.24 -0.45 -9.33
CA CYS A 169 3.45 -0.54 -8.53
C CYS A 169 3.51 -1.89 -7.79
N VAL A 170 2.40 -2.32 -7.20
CA VAL A 170 2.32 -3.61 -6.49
C VAL A 170 2.61 -4.78 -7.43
N LYS A 171 1.99 -4.83 -8.62
CA LYS A 171 2.27 -5.86 -9.64
C LYS A 171 3.71 -5.78 -10.16
N THR A 172 4.22 -4.57 -10.34
CA THR A 172 5.61 -4.39 -10.79
C THR A 172 6.58 -5.09 -9.86
N ILE A 173 6.44 -4.91 -8.57
CA ILE A 173 7.36 -5.47 -7.57
C ILE A 173 7.09 -6.97 -7.34
N ASN A 174 5.83 -7.35 -7.10
CA ASN A 174 5.50 -8.72 -6.71
C ASN A 174 5.57 -9.73 -7.85
N GLU A 175 5.28 -9.29 -9.10
CA GLU A 175 5.13 -10.22 -10.23
C GLU A 175 6.24 -10.05 -11.28
N TRP A 176 6.60 -8.81 -11.64
CA TRP A 176 7.39 -8.57 -12.84
C TRP A 176 8.88 -8.32 -12.60
N ALA A 177 9.23 -7.63 -11.51
CA ALA A 177 10.59 -7.17 -11.23
C ALA A 177 11.58 -8.34 -11.15
N LYS A 178 11.20 -9.46 -10.53
CA LYS A 178 12.03 -10.68 -10.46
C LYS A 178 12.45 -11.16 -11.85
N GLY A 179 11.46 -11.24 -12.77
CA GLY A 179 11.74 -11.65 -14.15
C GLY A 179 12.54 -10.61 -14.95
N TRP A 180 12.34 -9.31 -14.67
CA TRP A 180 13.15 -8.27 -15.31
C TRP A 180 14.58 -8.29 -14.81
N LYS A 181 14.81 -8.44 -13.51
CA LYS A 181 16.16 -8.58 -12.92
C LYS A 181 16.93 -9.75 -13.51
N ALA A 182 16.29 -10.93 -13.63
CA ALA A 182 16.90 -12.13 -14.23
C ALA A 182 17.32 -11.93 -15.71
N ARG A 183 16.70 -10.96 -16.41
CA ARG A 183 17.04 -10.60 -17.79
C ARG A 183 17.86 -9.30 -17.91
N GLY A 184 18.55 -8.89 -16.84
CA GLY A 184 19.36 -7.67 -16.82
C GLY A 184 18.49 -6.40 -16.93
N TRP A 185 17.32 -6.37 -16.27
CA TRP A 185 16.36 -5.27 -16.27
C TRP A 185 15.82 -4.92 -17.67
N LYS A 186 15.52 -5.95 -18.42
CA LYS A 186 14.93 -5.85 -19.76
C LYS A 186 13.54 -6.50 -19.79
N ARG A 187 12.62 -5.90 -20.53
CA ARG A 187 11.32 -6.49 -20.84
C ARG A 187 11.19 -6.75 -22.37
N LYS A 188 10.22 -7.57 -22.77
CA LYS A 188 10.04 -7.97 -24.16
C LYS A 188 9.74 -6.78 -25.10
N SER A 189 9.10 -5.73 -24.61
CA SER A 189 8.75 -4.56 -25.42
C SER A 189 8.98 -3.26 -24.64
N GLY A 190 9.79 -2.37 -25.20
CA GLY A 190 10.06 -1.03 -24.73
C GLY A 190 10.86 -0.97 -23.40
N ALA A 191 11.20 0.24 -22.99
CA ALA A 191 11.92 0.49 -21.75
C ALA A 191 11.03 0.31 -20.51
N ILE A 192 11.61 -0.09 -19.39
CA ILE A 192 10.94 -0.06 -18.09
C ILE A 192 10.92 1.39 -17.61
N LYS A 193 9.73 1.95 -17.43
CA LYS A 193 9.57 3.31 -16.90
C LYS A 193 9.99 3.36 -15.43
N ASN A 194 10.63 4.46 -15.01
CA ASN A 194 11.13 4.67 -13.64
C ASN A 194 12.00 3.51 -13.13
N LEU A 195 12.85 2.97 -14.01
CA LEU A 195 13.69 1.81 -13.71
C LEU A 195 14.54 2.02 -12.46
N ASP A 196 15.06 3.22 -12.27
CA ASP A 196 15.82 3.67 -11.10
C ASP A 196 15.08 3.37 -9.79
N LEU A 197 13.83 3.78 -9.70
CA LEU A 197 12.99 3.57 -8.51
C LEU A 197 12.52 2.12 -8.38
N VAL A 198 12.19 1.47 -9.49
CA VAL A 198 11.80 0.05 -9.49
C VAL A 198 12.92 -0.83 -8.98
N GLN A 199 14.17 -0.59 -9.43
CA GLN A 199 15.34 -1.33 -8.96
C GLN A 199 15.57 -1.13 -7.46
N ARG A 200 15.52 0.13 -7.00
CA ARG A 200 15.70 0.45 -5.59
C ARG A 200 14.62 -0.19 -4.72
N LEU A 201 13.35 -0.05 -5.09
CA LEU A 201 12.25 -0.62 -4.34
C LEU A 201 12.32 -2.16 -4.30
N TYR A 202 12.64 -2.79 -5.43
CA TYR A 202 12.78 -4.24 -5.49
C TYR A 202 13.94 -4.74 -4.62
N ALA A 203 15.08 -4.04 -4.62
CA ALA A 203 16.20 -4.37 -3.74
C ALA A 203 15.82 -4.30 -2.25
N ILE A 204 15.02 -3.30 -1.84
CA ILE A 204 14.52 -3.21 -0.46
C ILE A 204 13.72 -4.47 -0.08
N PHE A 205 12.80 -4.93 -0.93
CA PHE A 205 12.02 -6.14 -0.64
C PHE A 205 12.84 -7.44 -0.69
N GLU A 206 13.93 -7.49 -1.46
CA GLU A 206 14.86 -8.63 -1.43
C GLU A 206 15.69 -8.66 -0.14
N GLU A 207 16.15 -7.48 0.32
CA GLU A 207 16.97 -7.33 1.52
C GLU A 207 16.14 -7.41 2.82
N ARG A 208 14.84 -7.13 2.71
CA ARG A 208 13.90 -7.05 3.83
C ARG A 208 12.71 -7.99 3.65
N PRO A 209 12.93 -9.31 3.75
CA PRO A 209 11.87 -10.33 3.56
C PRO A 209 10.76 -10.26 4.62
N GLU A 210 10.97 -9.53 5.70
CA GLU A 210 9.95 -9.24 6.72
C GLU A 210 8.89 -8.24 6.25
N LEU A 211 9.13 -7.49 5.16
CA LEU A 211 8.15 -6.58 4.57
C LEU A 211 7.30 -7.32 3.53
N GLU A 212 6.00 -7.05 3.53
CA GLU A 212 5.06 -7.60 2.57
C GLU A 212 4.33 -6.46 1.85
N LEU A 213 4.42 -6.40 0.51
CA LEU A 213 3.71 -5.40 -0.28
C LEU A 213 2.32 -5.89 -0.66
N ARG A 214 1.28 -5.13 -0.31
CA ARG A 214 -0.13 -5.42 -0.63
C ARG A 214 -0.83 -4.25 -1.28
N TRP A 215 -1.71 -4.58 -2.19
CA TRP A 215 -2.64 -3.61 -2.75
C TRP A 215 -3.80 -3.33 -1.79
N ILE A 216 -4.23 -2.06 -1.75
CA ILE A 216 -5.42 -1.60 -1.03
C ILE A 216 -6.28 -0.78 -2.00
N ALA A 217 -7.60 -0.81 -1.83
CA ALA A 217 -8.48 -0.03 -2.71
C ALA A 217 -8.38 1.47 -2.42
N ALA A 218 -8.16 2.27 -3.47
CA ALA A 218 -8.19 3.74 -3.39
C ALA A 218 -9.57 4.25 -2.98
N HIS A 219 -9.63 5.36 -2.27
CA HIS A 219 -10.86 6.09 -1.90
C HIS A 219 -11.99 5.20 -1.36
N SER A 220 -11.62 4.13 -0.66
CA SER A 220 -12.56 3.16 -0.08
C SER A 220 -12.89 3.42 1.40
N GLY A 221 -12.48 4.58 1.92
CA GLY A 221 -12.65 4.95 3.31
C GLY A 221 -11.68 4.29 4.28
N ASN A 222 -10.61 3.70 3.76
CA ASN A 222 -9.51 3.19 4.57
C ASN A 222 -8.73 4.35 5.19
N ARG A 223 -8.91 4.58 6.50
CA ARG A 223 -8.36 5.73 7.25
C ARG A 223 -6.93 6.07 6.89
N TRP A 224 -6.04 5.08 6.89
CA TRP A 224 -4.62 5.32 6.72
C TRP A 224 -4.19 5.44 5.25
N ASN A 225 -4.97 4.89 4.31
CA ASN A 225 -4.78 5.19 2.89
C ASN A 225 -5.19 6.63 2.58
N GLU A 226 -6.35 7.08 3.08
CA GLU A 226 -6.78 8.49 2.95
C GLU A 226 -5.80 9.44 3.67
N TYR A 227 -5.15 9.00 4.75
CA TYR A 227 -4.11 9.77 5.43
C TYR A 227 -2.86 9.93 4.56
N ALA A 228 -2.42 8.86 3.89
CA ALA A 228 -1.30 8.90 2.95
C ALA A 228 -1.60 9.82 1.74
N ASP A 229 -2.84 9.77 1.20
CA ASP A 229 -3.31 10.69 0.16
C ASP A 229 -3.27 12.16 0.65
N ALA A 230 -3.75 12.43 1.86
CA ALA A 230 -3.69 13.76 2.45
C ALA A 230 -2.24 14.28 2.58
N LEU A 231 -1.27 13.42 2.88
CA LEU A 231 0.15 13.76 2.87
C LEU A 231 0.65 14.00 1.44
N ALA A 232 0.31 13.13 0.48
CA ALA A 232 0.73 13.22 -0.92
C ALA A 232 0.22 14.50 -1.59
N THR A 233 -0.96 14.98 -1.21
CA THR A 233 -1.60 16.18 -1.77
C THR A 233 -1.35 17.45 -0.96
N ALA A 234 -0.59 17.40 0.14
CA ALA A 234 -0.29 18.54 1.00
C ALA A 234 0.31 19.73 0.25
N TYR A 235 1.14 19.50 -0.79
CA TYR A 235 1.74 20.56 -1.61
C TYR A 235 0.70 21.47 -2.29
N ARG A 236 -0.52 20.97 -2.58
CA ARG A 236 -1.62 21.75 -3.18
C ARG A 236 -2.18 22.80 -2.22
N ARG A 237 -2.05 22.58 -0.90
CA ARG A 237 -2.54 23.49 0.14
C ARG A 237 -1.56 24.63 0.42
N THR A 238 -0.27 24.41 0.22
CA THR A 238 0.80 25.40 0.42
C THR A 238 1.00 26.34 -0.76
N GLN A 239 0.37 26.05 -1.91
CA GLN A 239 0.50 26.87 -3.14
C GLN A 239 -0.69 27.84 -3.33
N ARG A 240 -1.58 27.94 -2.37
CA ARG A 240 -2.70 28.91 -2.33
C ARG A 240 -2.33 30.04 -1.34
#